data_d3cb261528987338079bed8befccfaeb
#
_entry.id   d3cb261528987338079bed8befccfaeb
#
_cell.length_a   1.000
_cell.length_b   1.000
_cell.length_c   1.000
_cell.angle_alpha   90.00
_cell.angle_beta   90.00
_cell.angle_gamma   90.00
#
_symmetry.space_group_name_H-M   'P 1'
#
loop_
_entity.id
_entity.type
_entity.pdbx_description
1 polymer ?
#
loop_
_entity_poly.entity_id
_entity_poly.type
_entity_poly.pdbx_seq_one_letter_code
_entity_poly.pdbx_strand_id
1 'polypeptide(L)'
;IFDDLYNLILERLETAKDEFTLKNLMTVETYIKKFATGGRNSALWNGSTSIETNENFVTFNFQSLVASNNPVVTNAQMLLVFRYLNNEIINNKDFNQKYHKNRKIVVAVDEAHIFINPKYPIALDFMAQMAKRIRKYGGMEIVITQNLADFVGSDEIKRQSTAVINACQYSLIFSLAPNDVNDLIELYKKSGGINEEEQNSIVTAGVGQAFLITGPTSRTTVQVVAHDYVKQLLDCEKHVLCET
;
A
#
# COMPACT_ATOMS: atom_id res chain seq x y z
N ILE A 1 -11.34 23.96 0.09
CA ILE A 1 -10.82 23.61 1.43
C ILE A 1 -11.98 23.26 2.34
N PHE A 2 -11.75 22.65 3.50
CA PHE A 2 -12.83 22.26 4.41
C PHE A 2 -13.60 23.45 4.95
N ASP A 3 -12.98 24.60 5.15
CA ASP A 3 -13.67 25.84 5.56
C ASP A 3 -14.70 26.30 4.54
N ASP A 4 -14.40 26.21 3.26
CA ASP A 4 -15.35 26.63 2.21
C ASP A 4 -16.59 25.72 2.22
N LEU A 5 -16.37 24.41 2.38
CA LEU A 5 -17.47 23.45 2.50
C LEU A 5 -18.26 23.67 3.79
N TYR A 6 -17.59 23.94 4.91
CA TYR A 6 -18.22 24.18 6.20
C TYR A 6 -19.10 25.44 6.15
N ASN A 7 -18.59 26.53 5.60
CA ASN A 7 -19.34 27.78 5.42
C ASN A 7 -20.57 27.59 4.52
N LEU A 8 -20.41 26.84 3.41
CA LEU A 8 -21.53 26.50 2.53
C LEU A 8 -22.62 25.70 3.25
N ILE A 9 -22.23 24.77 4.15
CA ILE A 9 -23.18 24.01 4.96
C ILE A 9 -23.93 24.92 5.93
N LEU A 10 -23.24 25.87 6.57
CA LEU A 10 -23.87 26.85 7.47
C LEU A 10 -24.89 27.72 6.73
N GLU A 11 -24.54 28.26 5.56
CA GLU A 11 -25.47 29.03 4.71
C GLU A 11 -26.71 28.21 4.31
N ARG A 12 -26.49 26.93 4.00
CA ARG A 12 -27.59 26.02 3.65
C ARG A 12 -28.49 25.70 4.84
N LEU A 13 -27.91 25.57 6.04
CA LEU A 13 -28.68 25.38 7.28
C LEU A 13 -29.64 26.58 7.55
N GLU A 14 -29.17 27.81 7.31
CA GLU A 14 -30.01 29.03 7.48
C GLU A 14 -31.14 29.11 6.47
N THR A 15 -30.97 28.55 5.27
CA THR A 15 -31.94 28.65 4.17
C THR A 15 -32.86 27.46 4.02
N ALA A 16 -32.54 26.32 4.63
CA ALA A 16 -33.31 25.08 4.53
C ALA A 16 -34.67 25.23 5.26
N LYS A 17 -35.77 24.85 4.58
CA LYS A 17 -37.11 24.97 5.09
C LYS A 17 -37.77 23.65 5.49
N ASP A 18 -37.23 22.53 4.99
CA ASP A 18 -37.79 21.22 5.29
C ASP A 18 -36.96 20.48 6.35
N GLU A 19 -37.65 19.76 7.22
CA GLU A 19 -37.04 19.06 8.38
C GLU A 19 -36.05 17.98 7.98
N PHE A 20 -36.30 17.30 6.85
CA PHE A 20 -35.41 16.23 6.37
C PHE A 20 -34.03 16.78 5.93
N THR A 21 -34.04 17.87 5.16
CA THR A 21 -32.83 18.57 4.73
C THR A 21 -32.06 19.14 5.93
N LEU A 22 -32.76 19.78 6.87
CA LEU A 22 -32.13 20.31 8.10
C LEU A 22 -31.41 19.21 8.89
N LYS A 23 -32.07 18.07 9.14
CA LYS A 23 -31.49 16.96 9.89
C LYS A 23 -30.23 16.40 9.20
N ASN A 24 -30.27 16.26 7.87
CA ASN A 24 -29.13 15.77 7.11
C ASN A 24 -27.98 16.76 7.14
N LEU A 25 -28.24 18.05 6.93
CA LEU A 25 -27.21 19.10 6.99
C LEU A 25 -26.58 19.20 8.38
N MET A 26 -27.33 19.13 9.47
CA MET A 26 -26.81 19.09 10.85
C MET A 26 -25.88 17.88 11.07
N THR A 27 -26.25 16.73 10.50
CA THR A 27 -25.39 15.53 10.59
C THR A 27 -24.08 15.76 9.86
N VAL A 28 -24.13 16.28 8.64
CA VAL A 28 -22.92 16.57 7.83
C VAL A 28 -22.08 17.66 8.50
N GLU A 29 -22.70 18.74 9.02
CA GLU A 29 -22.03 19.80 9.78
C GLU A 29 -21.21 19.23 10.92
N THR A 30 -21.78 18.35 11.72
CA THR A 30 -21.13 17.72 12.88
C THR A 30 -19.84 16.96 12.47
N TYR A 31 -19.84 16.34 11.30
CA TYR A 31 -18.64 15.64 10.79
C TYR A 31 -17.61 16.61 10.20
N ILE A 32 -18.05 17.56 9.35
CA ILE A 32 -17.15 18.49 8.65
C ILE A 32 -16.48 19.47 9.62
N LYS A 33 -17.19 19.93 10.65
CA LYS A 33 -16.65 20.80 11.70
C LYS A 33 -15.32 20.30 12.30
N LYS A 34 -15.14 18.99 12.37
CA LYS A 34 -13.90 18.38 12.89
C LYS A 34 -12.67 18.68 12.01
N PHE A 35 -12.89 19.01 10.74
CA PHE A 35 -11.87 19.27 9.73
C PHE A 35 -11.73 20.75 9.37
N ALA A 36 -12.73 21.58 9.67
CA ALA A 36 -12.68 23.03 9.49
C ALA A 36 -11.80 23.70 10.54
N THR A 37 -11.46 24.95 10.35
CA THR A 37 -10.62 25.76 11.27
C THR A 37 -11.17 25.69 12.72
N GLY A 38 -10.30 25.40 13.67
CA GLY A 38 -10.66 25.15 15.06
C GLY A 38 -11.13 23.72 15.38
N GLY A 39 -11.35 22.89 14.38
CA GLY A 39 -11.65 21.47 14.54
C GLY A 39 -10.38 20.65 14.86
N ARG A 40 -10.55 19.52 15.56
CA ARG A 40 -9.43 18.67 16.05
C ARG A 40 -8.53 18.11 14.92
N ASN A 41 -9.03 18.03 13.70
CA ASN A 41 -8.32 17.47 12.54
C ASN A 41 -7.96 18.56 11.50
N SER A 42 -8.19 19.84 11.80
CA SER A 42 -7.98 20.96 10.86
C SER A 42 -6.52 21.07 10.41
N ALA A 43 -5.57 20.87 11.30
CA ALA A 43 -4.14 20.95 10.99
C ALA A 43 -3.66 19.91 9.96
N LEU A 44 -4.39 18.79 9.80
CA LEU A 44 -4.01 17.73 8.88
C LEU A 44 -4.57 17.93 7.46
N TRP A 45 -5.78 18.52 7.34
CA TRP A 45 -6.48 18.51 6.05
C TRP A 45 -7.09 19.86 5.63
N ASN A 46 -7.07 20.88 6.50
CA ASN A 46 -7.63 22.18 6.16
C ASN A 46 -6.54 23.13 5.66
N GLY A 47 -6.09 22.92 4.44
CA GLY A 47 -5.03 23.72 3.81
C GLY A 47 -4.73 23.26 2.40
N SER A 48 -3.77 23.92 1.77
CA SER A 48 -3.22 23.50 0.49
C SER A 48 -2.45 22.21 0.66
N THR A 49 -2.44 21.36 -0.37
CA THR A 49 -1.62 20.15 -0.34
C THR A 49 -0.13 20.50 -0.25
N SER A 50 0.60 19.79 0.60
CA SER A 50 2.06 19.87 0.71
C SER A 50 2.78 18.78 -0.07
N ILE A 51 2.03 17.93 -0.80
CA ILE A 51 2.64 16.88 -1.62
C ILE A 51 3.17 17.53 -2.90
N GLU A 52 4.49 17.63 -3.02
CA GLU A 52 5.17 18.04 -4.24
C GLU A 52 5.51 16.79 -5.07
N THR A 53 5.07 16.79 -6.33
CA THR A 53 5.03 15.59 -7.17
C THR A 53 6.00 15.61 -8.34
N ASN A 54 6.94 16.54 -8.35
CA ASN A 54 7.89 16.72 -9.45
C ASN A 54 9.10 15.78 -9.36
N GLU A 55 9.20 14.99 -8.30
CA GLU A 55 10.32 14.11 -8.06
C GLU A 55 10.10 12.72 -8.68
N ASN A 56 11.22 12.11 -9.13
CA ASN A 56 11.18 10.76 -9.69
C ASN A 56 11.08 9.66 -8.63
N PHE A 57 11.35 9.99 -7.37
CA PHE A 57 11.28 9.10 -6.22
C PHE A 57 10.54 9.78 -5.07
N VAL A 58 9.45 9.18 -4.62
CA VAL A 58 8.60 9.71 -3.55
C VAL A 58 8.33 8.60 -2.54
N THR A 59 8.54 8.89 -1.27
CA THR A 59 8.25 7.95 -0.17
C THR A 59 7.14 8.49 0.72
N PHE A 60 6.15 7.65 1.00
CA PHE A 60 5.08 7.91 1.97
C PHE A 60 5.31 7.09 3.22
N ASN A 61 5.66 7.73 4.33
CA ASN A 61 5.87 7.04 5.61
C ASN A 61 4.57 7.08 6.43
N PHE A 62 4.01 5.90 6.71
CA PHE A 62 2.79 5.73 7.52
C PHE A 62 3.08 5.33 8.98
N GLN A 63 4.33 5.17 9.39
CA GLN A 63 4.70 4.65 10.71
C GLN A 63 4.07 5.43 11.86
N SER A 64 4.17 6.76 11.84
CA SER A 64 3.59 7.61 12.89
C SER A 64 2.06 7.58 12.90
N LEU A 65 1.42 7.45 11.74
CA LEU A 65 -0.03 7.34 11.63
C LEU A 65 -0.54 6.01 12.22
N VAL A 66 0.13 4.91 11.92
CA VAL A 66 -0.20 3.58 12.45
C VAL A 66 0.04 3.54 13.96
N ALA A 67 1.15 4.11 14.43
CA ALA A 67 1.49 4.20 15.85
C ALA A 67 0.51 5.08 16.66
N SER A 68 -0.17 6.03 16.03
CA SER A 68 -1.15 6.91 16.68
C SER A 68 -2.40 6.19 17.21
N ASN A 69 -2.62 4.95 16.81
CA ASN A 69 -3.81 4.15 17.14
C ASN A 69 -5.15 4.85 16.83
N ASN A 70 -5.17 5.75 15.84
CA ASN A 70 -6.37 6.43 15.39
C ASN A 70 -6.77 5.93 13.99
N PRO A 71 -7.55 4.84 13.88
CA PRO A 71 -7.87 4.24 12.58
C PRO A 71 -8.65 5.18 11.65
N VAL A 72 -9.41 6.13 12.17
CA VAL A 72 -10.14 7.10 11.34
C VAL A 72 -9.18 8.01 10.58
N VAL A 73 -8.21 8.59 11.27
CA VAL A 73 -7.19 9.47 10.69
C VAL A 73 -6.29 8.67 9.74
N THR A 74 -5.86 7.49 10.16
CA THR A 74 -5.01 6.61 9.36
C THR A 74 -5.70 6.18 8.05
N ASN A 75 -6.96 5.73 8.10
CA ASN A 75 -7.71 5.35 6.91
C ASN A 75 -7.93 6.55 5.96
N ALA A 76 -8.26 7.73 6.51
CA ALA A 76 -8.45 8.92 5.68
C ALA A 76 -7.15 9.33 4.97
N GLN A 77 -6.03 9.31 5.66
CA GLN A 77 -4.73 9.64 5.07
C GLN A 77 -4.28 8.60 4.04
N MET A 78 -4.45 7.32 4.34
CA MET A 78 -4.20 6.24 3.38
C MET A 78 -5.03 6.42 2.10
N LEU A 79 -6.32 6.72 2.23
CA LEU A 79 -7.20 6.95 1.09
C LEU A 79 -6.71 8.11 0.21
N LEU A 80 -6.25 9.21 0.80
CA LEU A 80 -5.72 10.35 0.06
C LEU A 80 -4.45 9.98 -0.72
N VAL A 81 -3.50 9.29 -0.07
CA VAL A 81 -2.27 8.83 -0.72
C VAL A 81 -2.58 7.81 -1.83
N PHE A 82 -3.48 6.88 -1.60
CA PHE A 82 -3.85 5.89 -2.62
C PHE A 82 -4.57 6.52 -3.82
N ARG A 83 -5.40 7.54 -3.59
CA ARG A 83 -5.98 8.33 -4.69
C ARG A 83 -4.91 9.07 -5.47
N TYR A 84 -3.96 9.69 -4.78
CA TYR A 84 -2.82 10.33 -5.41
C TYR A 84 -2.05 9.33 -6.28
N LEU A 85 -1.64 8.17 -5.75
CA LEU A 85 -0.93 7.14 -6.50
C LEU A 85 -1.73 6.65 -7.72
N ASN A 86 -3.03 6.43 -7.56
CA ASN A 86 -3.87 6.01 -8.68
C ASN A 86 -3.92 7.08 -9.80
N ASN A 87 -4.01 8.35 -9.43
CA ASN A 87 -3.98 9.45 -10.40
C ASN A 87 -2.63 9.53 -11.12
N GLU A 88 -1.51 9.38 -10.41
CA GLU A 88 -0.17 9.39 -11.01
C GLU A 88 0.02 8.22 -11.99
N ILE A 89 -0.51 7.03 -11.66
CA ILE A 89 -0.48 5.87 -12.56
C ILE A 89 -1.27 6.15 -13.84
N ILE A 90 -2.45 6.76 -13.73
CA ILE A 90 -3.28 7.13 -14.89
C ILE A 90 -2.59 8.22 -15.71
N ASN A 91 -2.14 9.29 -15.07
CA ASN A 91 -1.45 10.41 -15.71
C ASN A 91 -0.19 9.95 -16.45
N ASN A 92 0.53 8.98 -15.91
CA ASN A 92 1.70 8.40 -16.57
C ASN A 92 1.36 7.74 -17.91
N LYS A 93 0.24 7.03 -17.98
CA LYS A 93 -0.22 6.43 -19.23
C LYS A 93 -0.54 7.52 -20.26
N ASP A 94 -1.28 8.55 -19.86
CA ASP A 94 -1.68 9.65 -20.74
C ASP A 94 -0.45 10.44 -21.21
N PHE A 95 0.52 10.68 -20.33
CA PHE A 95 1.81 11.28 -20.66
C PHE A 95 2.56 10.44 -21.71
N ASN A 96 2.65 9.12 -21.50
CA ASN A 96 3.34 8.23 -22.43
C ASN A 96 2.68 8.24 -23.82
N GLN A 97 1.35 8.23 -23.86
CA GLN A 97 0.60 8.30 -25.12
C GLN A 97 0.80 9.63 -25.84
N LYS A 98 0.67 10.75 -25.09
CA LYS A 98 0.76 12.11 -25.66
C LYS A 98 2.14 12.45 -26.21
N TYR A 99 3.20 12.01 -25.50
CA TYR A 99 4.58 12.37 -25.81
C TYR A 99 5.40 11.22 -26.42
N HIS A 100 4.75 10.10 -26.79
CA HIS A 100 5.42 8.89 -27.32
C HIS A 100 6.60 8.45 -26.45
N LYS A 101 6.42 8.48 -25.11
CA LYS A 101 7.42 8.05 -24.12
C LYS A 101 7.07 6.65 -23.58
N ASN A 102 8.03 6.05 -22.88
CA ASN A 102 7.84 4.75 -22.22
C ASN A 102 8.30 4.84 -20.74
N ARG A 103 7.83 5.87 -20.04
CA ARG A 103 8.10 6.05 -18.61
C ARG A 103 7.36 4.97 -17.84
N LYS A 104 8.06 4.30 -16.92
CA LYS A 104 7.48 3.28 -16.03
C LYS A 104 7.22 3.87 -14.66
N ILE A 105 6.15 3.40 -14.00
CA ILE A 105 5.88 3.68 -12.59
C ILE A 105 6.06 2.38 -11.81
N VAL A 106 6.80 2.48 -10.70
CA VAL A 106 6.96 1.38 -9.74
C VAL A 106 6.37 1.86 -8.41
N VAL A 107 5.45 1.07 -7.87
CA VAL A 107 4.88 1.28 -6.53
C VAL A 107 5.38 0.14 -5.66
N ALA A 108 6.27 0.44 -4.72
CA ALA A 108 6.77 -0.52 -3.74
C ALA A 108 6.03 -0.31 -2.42
N VAL A 109 5.41 -1.37 -1.92
CA VAL A 109 4.72 -1.42 -0.63
C VAL A 109 5.57 -2.27 0.30
N ASP A 110 6.35 -1.60 1.14
CA ASP A 110 7.15 -2.27 2.15
C ASP A 110 6.33 -2.52 3.42
N GLU A 111 6.67 -3.57 4.17
CA GLU A 111 5.92 -4.02 5.34
C GLU A 111 4.42 -4.15 5.07
N ALA A 112 4.08 -4.78 3.95
CA ALA A 112 2.71 -4.86 3.44
C ALA A 112 1.71 -5.45 4.45
N HIS A 113 2.17 -6.22 5.44
CA HIS A 113 1.33 -6.73 6.52
C HIS A 113 0.64 -5.62 7.34
N ILE A 114 1.24 -4.42 7.42
CA ILE A 114 0.62 -3.26 8.08
C ILE A 114 -0.69 -2.87 7.39
N PHE A 115 -0.73 -2.98 6.07
CA PHE A 115 -1.89 -2.63 5.24
C PHE A 115 -2.92 -3.76 5.15
N ILE A 116 -2.56 -4.98 5.58
CA ILE A 116 -3.44 -6.16 5.61
C ILE A 116 -4.07 -6.31 7.00
N ASN A 117 -4.55 -5.23 7.54
CA ASN A 117 -5.17 -5.20 8.85
C ASN A 117 -6.67 -4.90 8.70
N PRO A 118 -7.57 -5.63 9.41
CA PRO A 118 -9.01 -5.32 9.40
C PRO A 118 -9.35 -3.88 9.79
N LYS A 119 -8.44 -3.19 10.51
CA LYS A 119 -8.58 -1.76 10.81
C LYS A 119 -8.43 -0.86 9.59
N TYR A 120 -7.78 -1.36 8.51
CA TYR A 120 -7.46 -0.61 7.30
C TYR A 120 -7.98 -1.29 6.02
N PRO A 121 -9.29 -1.57 5.90
CA PRO A 121 -9.84 -2.34 4.79
C PRO A 121 -9.60 -1.66 3.42
N ILE A 122 -9.52 -0.33 3.40
CA ILE A 122 -9.27 0.46 2.19
C ILE A 122 -7.88 0.15 1.61
N ALA A 123 -6.88 -0.11 2.46
CA ALA A 123 -5.51 -0.37 2.02
C ALA A 123 -5.40 -1.69 1.27
N LEU A 124 -5.95 -2.76 1.82
CA LEU A 124 -5.91 -4.08 1.20
C LEU A 124 -6.71 -4.11 -0.11
N ASP A 125 -7.89 -3.48 -0.14
CA ASP A 125 -8.69 -3.37 -1.38
C ASP A 125 -7.93 -2.58 -2.45
N PHE A 126 -7.26 -1.49 -2.08
CA PHE A 126 -6.44 -0.70 -3.01
C PHE A 126 -5.31 -1.55 -3.60
N MET A 127 -4.52 -2.28 -2.80
CA MET A 127 -3.45 -3.16 -3.27
C MET A 127 -4.00 -4.23 -4.22
N ALA A 128 -5.09 -4.90 -3.83
CA ALA A 128 -5.68 -5.94 -4.68
C ALA A 128 -6.20 -5.41 -6.02
N GLN A 129 -6.74 -4.19 -6.06
CA GLN A 129 -7.17 -3.55 -7.29
C GLN A 129 -6.00 -3.05 -8.13
N MET A 130 -4.97 -2.52 -7.48
CA MET A 130 -3.75 -2.04 -8.14
C MET A 130 -3.02 -3.20 -8.80
N ALA A 131 -2.79 -4.31 -8.11
CA ALA A 131 -2.16 -5.50 -8.65
C ALA A 131 -2.81 -5.98 -9.96
N LYS A 132 -4.14 -5.93 -10.04
CA LYS A 132 -4.89 -6.34 -11.25
C LYS A 132 -4.77 -5.37 -12.42
N ARG A 133 -4.50 -4.09 -12.17
CA ARG A 133 -4.65 -3.03 -13.18
C ARG A 133 -3.36 -2.32 -13.57
N ILE A 134 -2.39 -2.22 -12.68
CA ILE A 134 -1.21 -1.38 -12.84
C ILE A 134 -0.43 -1.68 -14.13
N ARG A 135 -0.37 -2.95 -14.55
CA ARG A 135 0.30 -3.36 -15.79
C ARG A 135 -0.30 -2.69 -17.03
N LYS A 136 -1.62 -2.47 -17.07
CA LYS A 136 -2.31 -1.80 -18.19
C LYS A 136 -1.91 -0.33 -18.33
N TYR A 137 -1.35 0.25 -17.28
CA TYR A 137 -0.89 1.64 -17.23
C TYR A 137 0.64 1.77 -17.36
N GLY A 138 1.33 0.67 -17.67
CA GLY A 138 2.78 0.64 -17.82
C GLY A 138 3.52 0.72 -16.47
N GLY A 139 2.85 0.32 -15.40
CA GLY A 139 3.41 0.28 -14.05
C GLY A 139 3.69 -1.13 -13.54
N MET A 140 4.37 -1.19 -12.40
CA MET A 140 4.66 -2.39 -11.63
C MET A 140 4.38 -2.15 -10.16
N GLU A 141 3.79 -3.13 -9.48
CA GLU A 141 3.64 -3.17 -8.03
C GLU A 141 4.61 -4.18 -7.45
N ILE A 142 5.28 -3.80 -6.37
CA ILE A 142 6.15 -4.67 -5.58
C ILE A 142 5.57 -4.69 -4.17
N VAL A 143 5.15 -5.86 -3.71
CA VAL A 143 4.63 -6.06 -2.34
C VAL A 143 5.68 -6.83 -1.54
N ILE A 144 6.16 -6.24 -0.46
CA ILE A 144 7.22 -6.80 0.39
C ILE A 144 6.63 -7.04 1.78
N THR A 145 6.81 -8.24 2.30
CA THR A 145 6.39 -8.58 3.66
C THR A 145 7.31 -9.63 4.27
N GLN A 146 7.48 -9.58 5.56
CA GLN A 146 8.16 -10.60 6.37
C GLN A 146 7.17 -11.40 7.24
N ASN A 147 5.90 -11.02 7.28
CA ASN A 147 4.87 -11.70 8.07
C ASN A 147 3.76 -12.25 7.15
N LEU A 148 3.79 -13.56 6.90
CA LEU A 148 2.80 -14.24 6.05
C LEU A 148 1.50 -14.56 6.80
N ALA A 149 1.53 -14.70 8.12
CA ALA A 149 0.37 -15.04 8.91
C ALA A 149 -0.78 -14.04 8.75
N ASP A 150 -0.46 -12.76 8.57
CA ASP A 150 -1.47 -11.71 8.35
C ASP A 150 -2.21 -11.88 7.02
N PHE A 151 -1.57 -12.51 6.03
CA PHE A 151 -2.17 -12.77 4.71
C PHE A 151 -3.16 -13.95 4.70
N VAL A 152 -3.09 -14.83 5.69
CA VAL A 152 -3.97 -16.00 5.85
C VAL A 152 -5.00 -15.85 6.97
N GLY A 153 -5.17 -14.67 7.53
CA GLY A 153 -6.07 -14.34 8.63
C GLY A 153 -7.54 -14.72 8.40
N SER A 154 -8.45 -13.74 8.37
CA SER A 154 -9.87 -14.01 8.08
C SER A 154 -10.10 -14.41 6.61
N ASP A 155 -11.25 -15.05 6.32
CA ASP A 155 -11.62 -15.45 4.95
C ASP A 155 -11.62 -14.27 3.97
N GLU A 156 -12.02 -13.09 4.41
CA GLU A 156 -12.01 -11.87 3.59
C GLU A 156 -10.57 -11.45 3.25
N ILE A 157 -9.69 -11.38 4.25
CA ILE A 157 -8.26 -11.06 4.07
C ILE A 157 -7.63 -12.09 3.14
N LYS A 158 -7.82 -13.37 3.41
CA LYS A 158 -7.29 -14.47 2.60
C LYS A 158 -7.74 -14.39 1.14
N ARG A 159 -9.00 -14.03 0.89
CA ARG A 159 -9.53 -13.84 -0.46
C ARG A 159 -8.82 -12.71 -1.20
N GLN A 160 -8.63 -11.57 -0.56
CA GLN A 160 -7.98 -10.40 -1.16
C GLN A 160 -6.47 -10.62 -1.32
N SER A 161 -5.80 -11.20 -0.33
CA SER A 161 -4.38 -11.57 -0.39
C SER A 161 -4.10 -12.57 -1.51
N THR A 162 -4.93 -13.61 -1.63
CA THR A 162 -4.86 -14.55 -2.77
C THR A 162 -5.04 -13.84 -4.10
N ALA A 163 -5.88 -12.81 -4.17
CA ALA A 163 -6.06 -12.03 -5.39
C ALA A 163 -4.82 -11.20 -5.74
N VAL A 164 -4.08 -10.67 -4.75
CA VAL A 164 -2.80 -10.01 -4.96
C VAL A 164 -1.78 -11.00 -5.49
N ILE A 165 -1.59 -12.15 -4.82
CA ILE A 165 -0.64 -13.20 -5.24
C ILE A 165 -0.93 -13.69 -6.67
N ASN A 166 -2.19 -13.95 -7.00
CA ASN A 166 -2.57 -14.38 -8.35
C ASN A 166 -2.37 -13.31 -9.43
N ALA A 167 -2.36 -12.04 -9.05
CA ALA A 167 -2.08 -10.94 -9.96
C ALA A 167 -0.57 -10.69 -10.14
N CYS A 168 0.26 -11.07 -9.16
CA CYS A 168 1.71 -11.01 -9.24
C CYS A 168 2.23 -12.04 -10.26
N GLN A 169 3.07 -11.59 -11.16
CA GLN A 169 3.72 -12.47 -12.14
C GLN A 169 4.94 -13.17 -11.55
N TYR A 170 5.60 -12.55 -10.60
CA TYR A 170 6.82 -13.01 -9.96
C TYR A 170 6.63 -13.06 -8.45
N SER A 171 7.17 -14.10 -7.82
CA SER A 171 7.30 -14.17 -6.37
C SER A 171 8.71 -14.57 -6.02
N LEU A 172 9.34 -13.79 -5.15
CA LEU A 172 10.69 -14.02 -4.65
C LEU A 172 10.58 -14.32 -3.15
N ILE A 173 10.88 -15.56 -2.76
CA ILE A 173 10.70 -16.07 -1.42
C ILE A 173 12.08 -16.37 -0.83
N PHE A 174 12.49 -15.56 0.13
CA PHE A 174 13.72 -15.79 0.89
C PHE A 174 13.49 -16.85 1.97
N SER A 175 14.55 -17.16 2.74
CA SER A 175 14.45 -18.15 3.82
C SER A 175 13.32 -17.80 4.79
N LEU A 176 12.49 -18.79 5.10
CA LEU A 176 11.38 -18.70 6.04
C LEU A 176 11.54 -19.69 7.19
N ALA A 177 11.02 -19.34 8.36
CA ALA A 177 10.89 -20.28 9.46
C ALA A 177 9.88 -21.38 9.09
N PRO A 178 10.02 -22.61 9.64
CA PRO A 178 9.13 -23.73 9.32
C PRO A 178 7.64 -23.44 9.54
N ASN A 179 7.29 -22.60 10.51
CA ASN A 179 5.90 -22.20 10.75
C ASN A 179 5.34 -21.32 9.62
N ASP A 180 6.15 -20.38 9.12
CA ASP A 180 5.76 -19.44 8.05
C ASP A 180 5.60 -20.16 6.71
N VAL A 181 6.30 -21.31 6.54
CA VAL A 181 6.13 -22.14 5.34
C VAL A 181 4.72 -22.74 5.26
N ASN A 182 4.08 -23.03 6.38
CA ASN A 182 2.68 -23.51 6.38
C ASN A 182 1.72 -22.41 5.86
N ASP A 183 1.93 -21.18 6.27
CA ASP A 183 1.14 -20.04 5.79
C ASP A 183 1.39 -19.80 4.29
N LEU A 184 2.63 -19.94 3.84
CA LEU A 184 3.00 -19.89 2.42
C LEU A 184 2.26 -20.98 1.62
N ILE A 185 2.27 -22.23 2.09
CA ILE A 185 1.57 -23.35 1.43
C ILE A 185 0.08 -23.03 1.31
N GLU A 186 -0.54 -22.50 2.35
CA GLU A 186 -1.95 -22.15 2.33
C GLU A 186 -2.26 -21.05 1.32
N LEU A 187 -1.42 -20.00 1.24
CA LEU A 187 -1.55 -18.92 0.26
C LEU A 187 -1.43 -19.40 -1.18
N TYR A 188 -0.47 -20.30 -1.44
CA TYR A 188 -0.21 -20.81 -2.78
C TYR A 188 -1.06 -22.03 -3.17
N LYS A 189 -1.89 -22.56 -2.27
CA LYS A 189 -2.73 -23.73 -2.52
C LYS A 189 -3.56 -23.66 -3.81
N LYS A 190 -4.05 -22.46 -4.16
CA LYS A 190 -4.83 -22.22 -5.38
C LYS A 190 -3.98 -21.65 -6.53
N SER A 191 -2.70 -21.41 -6.31
CA SER A 191 -1.76 -20.76 -7.23
C SER A 191 -0.64 -21.71 -7.68
N GLY A 192 -0.93 -23.01 -7.70
CA GLY A 192 -0.01 -24.05 -8.13
C GLY A 192 0.67 -24.84 -7.00
N GLY A 193 0.37 -24.50 -5.74
CA GLY A 193 0.92 -25.18 -4.56
C GLY A 193 2.44 -24.91 -4.37
N ILE A 194 3.00 -25.44 -3.31
CA ILE A 194 4.45 -25.54 -3.02
C ILE A 194 4.72 -27.00 -2.62
N ASN A 195 5.55 -27.72 -3.35
CA ASN A 195 5.86 -29.11 -3.08
C ASN A 195 6.93 -29.25 -1.97
N GLU A 196 7.17 -30.48 -1.48
CA GLU A 196 8.10 -30.73 -0.39
C GLU A 196 9.55 -30.33 -0.72
N GLU A 197 10.02 -30.53 -1.95
CA GLU A 197 11.36 -30.15 -2.37
C GLU A 197 11.51 -28.62 -2.38
N GLU A 198 10.49 -27.90 -2.84
CA GLU A 198 10.44 -26.44 -2.83
C GLU A 198 10.40 -25.90 -1.39
N GLN A 199 9.63 -26.53 -0.48
CA GLN A 199 9.60 -26.17 0.95
C GLN A 199 10.99 -26.32 1.57
N ASN A 200 11.66 -27.47 1.34
CA ASN A 200 12.99 -27.72 1.82
C ASN A 200 13.99 -26.68 1.28
N SER A 201 13.88 -26.32 0.00
CA SER A 201 14.72 -25.30 -0.62
C SER A 201 14.55 -23.92 0.04
N ILE A 202 13.31 -23.55 0.43
CA ILE A 202 13.01 -22.30 1.10
C ILE A 202 13.55 -22.30 2.54
N VAL A 203 13.31 -23.36 3.30
CA VAL A 203 13.76 -23.44 4.71
C VAL A 203 15.26 -23.46 4.83
N THR A 204 15.96 -24.14 3.91
CA THR A 204 17.42 -24.29 3.93
C THR A 204 18.17 -23.19 3.18
N ALA A 205 17.45 -22.22 2.60
CA ALA A 205 18.07 -21.13 1.85
C ALA A 205 19.02 -20.30 2.72
N GLY A 206 20.22 -20.07 2.21
CA GLY A 206 21.23 -19.23 2.86
C GLY A 206 20.99 -17.74 2.60
N VAL A 207 21.85 -16.90 3.17
CA VAL A 207 21.76 -15.44 2.99
C VAL A 207 21.84 -15.06 1.51
N GLY A 208 20.86 -14.30 1.05
CA GLY A 208 20.73 -13.88 -0.35
C GLY A 208 20.21 -14.95 -1.30
N GLN A 209 19.97 -16.17 -0.83
CA GLN A 209 19.29 -17.20 -1.62
C GLN A 209 17.79 -17.01 -1.54
N ALA A 210 17.11 -17.18 -2.67
CA ALA A 210 15.67 -17.06 -2.74
C ALA A 210 15.08 -18.05 -3.73
N PHE A 211 13.87 -18.51 -3.45
CA PHE A 211 13.06 -19.30 -4.36
C PHE A 211 12.25 -18.36 -5.24
N LEU A 212 12.47 -18.41 -6.55
CA LEU A 212 11.84 -17.56 -7.53
C LEU A 212 10.75 -18.33 -8.29
N ILE A 213 9.52 -17.83 -8.24
CA ILE A 213 8.39 -18.30 -9.03
C ILE A 213 8.13 -17.27 -10.12
N THR A 214 8.23 -17.67 -11.40
CA THR A 214 7.95 -16.81 -12.55
C THR A 214 6.72 -17.29 -13.35
N GLY A 215 6.11 -18.36 -12.91
CA GLY A 215 4.91 -18.93 -13.52
C GLY A 215 4.55 -20.30 -12.92
N PRO A 216 3.45 -20.91 -13.34
CA PRO A 216 2.98 -22.17 -12.78
C PRO A 216 4.00 -23.32 -12.85
N THR A 217 4.80 -23.36 -13.91
CA THR A 217 5.81 -24.40 -14.17
C THR A 217 7.24 -23.89 -14.17
N SER A 218 7.45 -22.58 -14.03
CA SER A 218 8.78 -21.97 -14.06
C SER A 218 9.17 -21.50 -12.66
N ARG A 219 9.93 -22.32 -11.98
CA ARG A 219 10.36 -22.14 -10.60
C ARG A 219 11.81 -22.52 -10.45
N THR A 220 12.60 -21.73 -9.72
CA THR A 220 14.03 -21.97 -9.56
C THR A 220 14.56 -21.29 -8.30
N THR A 221 15.68 -21.79 -7.77
CA THR A 221 16.42 -21.09 -6.73
C THR A 221 17.40 -20.10 -7.38
N VAL A 222 17.49 -18.90 -6.84
CA VAL A 222 18.37 -17.83 -7.31
C VAL A 222 19.24 -17.32 -6.17
N GLN A 223 20.44 -16.81 -6.51
CA GLN A 223 21.30 -16.07 -5.59
C GLN A 223 21.22 -14.59 -5.93
N VAL A 224 20.73 -13.79 -4.99
CA VAL A 224 20.76 -12.33 -5.08
C VAL A 224 22.14 -11.84 -4.68
N VAL A 225 22.82 -11.16 -5.59
CA VAL A 225 24.14 -10.59 -5.36
C VAL A 225 24.06 -9.08 -5.45
N ALA A 226 24.33 -8.40 -4.34
CA ALA A 226 24.45 -6.94 -4.33
C ALA A 226 25.85 -6.54 -4.80
N HIS A 227 25.94 -5.55 -5.68
CA HIS A 227 27.21 -4.95 -6.09
C HIS A 227 27.91 -4.30 -4.89
N ASP A 228 29.23 -4.33 -4.84
CA ASP A 228 29.99 -3.83 -3.68
C ASP A 228 29.74 -2.36 -3.38
N TYR A 229 29.51 -1.54 -4.40
CA TYR A 229 29.09 -0.15 -4.22
C TYR A 229 27.76 -0.03 -3.44
N VAL A 230 26.77 -0.87 -3.74
CA VAL A 230 25.49 -0.89 -3.03
C VAL A 230 25.69 -1.33 -1.57
N LYS A 231 26.53 -2.32 -1.33
CA LYS A 231 26.89 -2.76 0.03
C LYS A 231 27.52 -1.62 0.82
N GLN A 232 28.48 -0.92 0.22
CA GLN A 232 29.14 0.23 0.85
C GLN A 232 28.14 1.35 1.22
N LEU A 233 27.19 1.67 0.34
CA LEU A 233 26.14 2.65 0.64
C LEU A 233 25.27 2.24 1.83
N LEU A 234 24.85 0.98 1.88
CA LEU A 234 24.04 0.45 2.98
C LEU A 234 24.80 0.36 4.30
N ASP A 235 26.11 0.06 4.25
CA ASP A 235 26.98 0.03 5.44
C ASP A 235 27.29 1.45 5.96
N CYS A 236 27.44 2.44 5.09
CA CYS A 236 27.59 3.85 5.50
C CYS A 236 26.39 4.38 6.25
N GLU A 237 25.16 3.99 5.86
CA GLU A 237 23.95 4.39 6.58
C GLU A 237 23.91 3.84 8.01
N LYS A 238 24.43 2.63 8.24
CA LYS A 238 24.54 2.08 9.61
C LYS A 238 25.48 2.89 10.52
N HIS A 239 26.53 3.47 9.97
CA HIS A 239 27.47 4.30 10.74
C HIS A 239 26.90 5.70 11.06
N VAL A 240 26.10 6.30 10.16
CA VAL A 240 25.49 7.61 10.37
C VAL A 240 24.39 7.57 11.45
N LEU A 241 23.67 6.45 11.59
CA LEU A 241 22.64 6.27 12.60
C LEU A 241 23.20 5.97 14.01
N CYS A 242 24.51 5.67 14.14
CA CYS A 242 25.17 5.47 15.43
C CYS A 242 25.78 6.77 16.01
N GLU A 243 25.80 7.87 15.25
CA GLU A 243 26.42 9.14 15.68
C GLU A 243 25.36 10.25 15.97
N THR A 244 24.06 9.94 15.89
CA THR A 244 22.95 10.81 16.27
C THR A 244 22.13 10.23 17.42
#